data_d13b13481697e9e39db784308572a438
#
_entry.id   d13b13481697e9e39db784308572a438
#
_cell.length_a   1.000
_cell.length_b   1.000
_cell.length_c   1.000
_cell.angle_alpha   90.00
_cell.angle_beta   90.00
_cell.angle_gamma   90.00
#
_symmetry.space_group_name_H-M   'P 1'
#
loop_
_entity.id
_entity.type
_entity.pdbx_description
1 polymer ?
#
loop_
_entity_poly.entity_id
_entity_poly.type
_entity_poly.pdbx_seq_one_letter_code
_entity_poly.pdbx_strand_id
1 'polypeptide(L)'
;MAGLRVYAFHGGGEIADMSVFDPFHPEVGTKVEIPYFFYVVAHPEGNVLFDTGGHPALIDDPRGRLGEAADAFEVTMEKGDDVVSQLGAAGFAPADVEHVVLSHLHYDHAGGIEFFPDSTFYAQRRELEFAHWPPVYQREIYLPADFDHPVEWVELEGERDLFGDGRVVVFPTPGHTAGHQSMLVQLDGGRTLILVADAAYIPRNIEENVLPGIVWSPDAMVASWQRIRELAQRHDAELIFTHDLEWPQKTVVAPERWYE
;
A
#
# COMPACT_ATOMS: atom_id res chain seq x y z
N MET A 1 -5.87 -28.60 2.04
CA MET A 1 -5.40 -27.32 2.60
C MET A 1 -6.01 -26.22 1.75
N ALA A 2 -6.48 -25.13 2.33
CA ALA A 2 -6.94 -24.00 1.53
C ALA A 2 -5.74 -23.45 0.71
N GLY A 3 -5.99 -23.13 -0.55
CA GLY A 3 -4.97 -22.56 -1.42
C GLY A 3 -4.64 -21.12 -1.01
N LEU A 4 -3.51 -20.58 -1.50
CA LEU A 4 -3.12 -19.19 -1.30
C LEU A 4 -4.12 -18.27 -1.99
N ARG A 5 -4.59 -17.23 -1.29
CA ARG A 5 -5.57 -16.26 -1.79
C ARG A 5 -5.15 -14.84 -1.46
N VAL A 6 -5.52 -13.90 -2.32
CA VAL A 6 -5.34 -12.47 -2.05
C VAL A 6 -6.70 -11.80 -2.00
N TYR A 7 -6.97 -11.15 -0.88
CA TYR A 7 -8.16 -10.33 -0.63
C TYR A 7 -7.74 -8.87 -0.73
N ALA A 8 -8.32 -8.12 -1.66
CA ALA A 8 -8.16 -6.68 -1.75
C ALA A 8 -9.31 -6.00 -1.01
N PHE A 9 -9.01 -5.08 -0.12
CA PHE A 9 -9.99 -4.31 0.65
C PHE A 9 -9.96 -2.85 0.22
N HIS A 10 -11.14 -2.30 -0.04
CA HIS A 10 -11.30 -0.87 -0.28
C HIS A 10 -11.51 -0.16 1.06
N GLY A 11 -10.53 0.61 1.48
CA GLY A 11 -10.47 1.29 2.77
C GLY A 11 -10.92 2.76 2.72
N GLY A 12 -11.90 3.11 1.87
CA GLY A 12 -12.26 4.50 1.62
C GLY A 12 -11.26 5.19 0.69
N GLY A 13 -11.00 6.46 0.91
CA GLY A 13 -10.12 7.23 0.03
C GLY A 13 -10.00 8.68 0.41
N GLU A 14 -9.57 9.48 -0.55
CA GLU A 14 -9.47 10.93 -0.47
C GLU A 14 -9.72 11.59 -1.81
N ILE A 15 -9.98 12.88 -1.80
CA ILE A 15 -10.05 13.70 -3.01
C ILE A 15 -8.82 14.62 -3.04
N ALA A 16 -8.06 14.53 -4.11
CA ALA A 16 -6.89 15.38 -4.35
C ALA A 16 -6.87 15.94 -5.76
N ASP A 17 -5.89 16.78 -6.06
CA ASP A 17 -5.69 17.32 -7.40
C ASP A 17 -5.09 16.26 -8.34
N MET A 18 -5.48 16.27 -9.63
CA MET A 18 -4.95 15.36 -10.66
C MET A 18 -3.42 15.35 -10.75
N SER A 19 -2.76 16.41 -10.32
CA SER A 19 -1.29 16.50 -10.28
C SER A 19 -0.63 15.46 -9.37
N VAL A 20 -1.37 14.83 -8.46
CA VAL A 20 -0.86 13.70 -7.66
C VAL A 20 -0.49 12.52 -8.57
N PHE A 21 -1.25 12.28 -9.63
CA PHE A 21 -1.00 11.20 -10.59
C PHE A 21 -0.05 11.58 -11.72
N ASP A 22 -0.16 12.82 -12.21
CA ASP A 22 0.62 13.38 -13.32
C ASP A 22 0.65 14.92 -13.21
N PRO A 23 1.76 15.52 -12.76
CA PRO A 23 1.89 16.98 -12.64
C PRO A 23 1.75 17.76 -13.95
N PHE A 24 1.82 17.07 -15.08
CA PHE A 24 1.68 17.67 -16.41
C PHE A 24 0.39 17.26 -17.14
N HIS A 25 -0.54 16.60 -16.44
CA HIS A 25 -1.82 16.21 -17.01
C HIS A 25 -2.62 17.44 -17.47
N PRO A 26 -3.35 17.39 -18.61
CA PRO A 26 -4.17 18.50 -19.06
C PRO A 26 -5.26 18.93 -18.07
N GLU A 27 -5.67 18.03 -17.18
CA GLU A 27 -6.71 18.25 -16.17
C GLU A 27 -6.13 18.62 -14.78
N VAL A 28 -4.85 19.00 -14.68
CA VAL A 28 -4.30 19.59 -13.44
C VAL A 28 -5.15 20.79 -13.02
N GLY A 29 -5.51 20.86 -11.73
CA GLY A 29 -6.50 21.78 -11.19
C GLY A 29 -7.90 21.18 -11.04
N THR A 30 -8.14 19.95 -11.53
CA THR A 30 -9.35 19.19 -11.22
C THR A 30 -9.11 18.23 -10.08
N LYS A 31 -10.16 18.03 -9.26
CA LYS A 31 -10.12 17.07 -8.17
C LYS A 31 -10.56 15.68 -8.64
N VAL A 32 -9.86 14.66 -8.16
CA VAL A 32 -10.15 13.25 -8.41
C VAL A 32 -10.20 12.49 -7.10
N GLU A 33 -11.01 11.46 -7.04
CA GLU A 33 -11.09 10.56 -5.89
C GLU A 33 -9.98 9.51 -6.00
N ILE A 34 -9.18 9.37 -4.94
CA ILE A 34 -8.07 8.43 -4.82
C ILE A 34 -8.50 7.33 -3.85
N PRO A 35 -8.70 6.08 -4.28
CA PRO A 35 -9.07 5.00 -3.38
C PRO A 35 -7.88 4.58 -2.51
N TYR A 36 -8.14 4.12 -1.29
CA TYR A 36 -7.18 3.41 -0.45
C TYR A 36 -7.41 1.91 -0.55
N PHE A 37 -6.35 1.16 -0.76
CA PHE A 37 -6.40 -0.31 -0.76
C PHE A 37 -5.33 -0.88 0.17
N PHE A 38 -5.73 -1.96 0.86
CA PHE A 38 -4.83 -2.85 1.56
C PHE A 38 -5.22 -4.30 1.25
N TYR A 39 -4.33 -5.26 1.52
CA TYR A 39 -4.49 -6.61 1.02
C TYR A 39 -4.19 -7.64 2.11
N VAL A 40 -4.99 -8.72 2.18
CA VAL A 40 -4.63 -9.91 2.95
C VAL A 40 -4.20 -11.01 2.00
N VAL A 41 -3.00 -11.52 2.20
CA VAL A 41 -2.51 -12.75 1.57
C VAL A 41 -2.70 -13.88 2.56
N ALA A 42 -3.75 -14.69 2.34
CA ALA A 42 -4.02 -15.87 3.17
C ALA A 42 -3.08 -17.01 2.74
N HIS A 43 -1.99 -17.19 3.49
CA HIS A 43 -1.01 -18.23 3.25
C HIS A 43 -1.18 -19.38 4.26
N PRO A 44 -0.93 -20.65 3.89
CA PRO A 44 -1.07 -21.80 4.82
C PRO A 44 -0.22 -21.72 6.10
N GLU A 45 0.86 -20.95 6.09
CA GLU A 45 1.78 -20.78 7.23
C GLU A 45 1.56 -19.48 8.02
N GLY A 46 0.55 -18.65 7.66
CA GLY A 46 0.20 -17.43 8.35
C GLY A 46 -0.33 -16.35 7.40
N ASN A 47 -1.27 -15.53 7.87
CA ASN A 47 -1.81 -14.45 7.06
C ASN A 47 -0.87 -13.25 7.05
N VAL A 48 -0.71 -12.64 5.86
CA VAL A 48 0.06 -11.43 5.66
C VAL A 48 -0.89 -10.29 5.31
N LEU A 49 -0.87 -9.23 6.09
CA LEU A 49 -1.52 -7.97 5.73
C LEU A 49 -0.49 -7.08 5.02
N PHE A 50 -0.78 -6.65 3.80
CA PHE A 50 0.03 -5.69 3.05
C PHE A 50 -0.65 -4.34 3.09
N ASP A 51 -0.04 -3.38 3.78
CA ASP A 51 -0.57 -2.10 4.21
C ASP A 51 -1.78 -2.18 5.16
N THR A 52 -2.11 -1.09 5.82
CA THR A 52 -3.16 -1.04 6.86
C THR A 52 -4.21 0.03 6.61
N GLY A 53 -4.14 0.73 5.46
CA GLY A 53 -5.06 1.82 5.15
C GLY A 53 -4.91 3.03 6.05
N GLY A 54 -5.86 3.95 5.95
CA GLY A 54 -5.96 5.14 6.77
C GLY A 54 -6.49 4.84 8.19
N HIS A 55 -6.06 5.65 9.17
CA HIS A 55 -6.53 5.53 10.54
C HIS A 55 -8.02 5.92 10.67
N PRO A 56 -8.87 5.19 11.46
CA PRO A 56 -10.29 5.49 11.62
C PRO A 56 -10.58 6.90 12.17
N ALA A 57 -9.65 7.53 12.88
CA ALA A 57 -9.82 8.92 13.31
C ALA A 57 -9.94 9.93 12.13
N LEU A 58 -9.51 9.54 10.94
CA LEU A 58 -9.70 10.35 9.73
C LEU A 58 -11.18 10.51 9.33
N ILE A 59 -12.05 9.59 9.77
CA ILE A 59 -13.49 9.62 9.52
C ILE A 59 -14.15 10.79 10.25
N ASP A 60 -13.79 11.00 11.53
CA ASP A 60 -14.45 11.96 12.39
C ASP A 60 -13.74 13.32 12.41
N ASP A 61 -12.41 13.34 12.34
CA ASP A 61 -11.60 14.56 12.42
C ASP A 61 -10.34 14.48 11.54
N PRO A 62 -10.49 14.49 10.19
CA PRO A 62 -9.35 14.45 9.29
C PRO A 62 -8.37 15.61 9.51
N ARG A 63 -8.90 16.81 9.83
CA ARG A 63 -8.07 17.98 10.10
C ARG A 63 -7.23 17.83 11.38
N GLY A 64 -7.81 17.27 12.43
CA GLY A 64 -7.10 17.02 13.68
C GLY A 64 -5.99 15.97 13.51
N ARG A 65 -6.17 15.01 12.58
CA ARG A 65 -5.17 13.97 12.31
C ARG A 65 -4.10 14.42 11.32
N LEU A 66 -4.48 15.00 10.18
CA LEU A 66 -3.58 15.39 9.08
C LEU A 66 -2.98 16.79 9.22
N GLY A 67 -3.55 17.64 10.11
CA GLY A 67 -3.09 19.02 10.21
C GLY A 67 -3.29 19.78 8.89
N GLU A 68 -2.22 20.42 8.38
CA GLU A 68 -2.27 21.21 7.14
C GLU A 68 -2.42 20.35 5.88
N ALA A 69 -2.02 19.09 5.91
CA ALA A 69 -2.19 18.18 4.77
C ALA A 69 -3.67 17.98 4.39
N ALA A 70 -4.60 18.14 5.33
CA ALA A 70 -6.05 18.12 5.07
C ALA A 70 -6.53 19.20 4.10
N ASP A 71 -5.74 20.22 3.80
CA ASP A 71 -6.07 21.23 2.78
C ASP A 71 -5.81 20.72 1.35
N ALA A 72 -4.90 19.75 1.20
CA ALA A 72 -4.57 19.12 -0.07
C ALA A 72 -5.34 17.82 -0.30
N PHE A 73 -5.59 17.07 0.78
CA PHE A 73 -6.18 15.74 0.78
C PHE A 73 -7.50 15.74 1.57
N GLU A 74 -8.62 15.76 0.84
CA GLU A 74 -9.96 15.71 1.43
C GLU A 74 -10.38 14.26 1.63
N VAL A 75 -10.25 13.75 2.86
CA VAL A 75 -10.54 12.35 3.18
C VAL A 75 -12.01 12.02 2.94
N THR A 76 -12.27 10.90 2.27
CA THR A 76 -13.61 10.35 1.95
C THR A 76 -13.90 9.03 2.66
N MET A 77 -13.10 8.65 3.67
CA MET A 77 -13.36 7.45 4.48
C MET A 77 -14.69 7.58 5.23
N GLU A 78 -15.43 6.49 5.24
CA GLU A 78 -16.68 6.33 5.96
C GLU A 78 -16.56 5.27 7.06
N LYS A 79 -17.54 5.24 7.96
CA LYS A 79 -17.57 4.22 9.02
C LYS A 79 -17.65 2.82 8.43
N GLY A 80 -16.68 2.00 8.75
CA GLY A 80 -16.53 0.63 8.24
C GLY A 80 -15.43 0.48 7.19
N ASP A 81 -14.78 1.58 6.75
CA ASP A 81 -13.68 1.55 5.79
C ASP A 81 -12.34 1.21 6.46
N ASP A 82 -12.26 1.36 7.78
CA ASP A 82 -11.03 1.03 8.52
C ASP A 82 -10.66 -0.45 8.42
N VAL A 83 -9.36 -0.73 8.56
CA VAL A 83 -8.80 -2.08 8.37
C VAL A 83 -9.46 -3.14 9.26
N VAL A 84 -9.79 -2.83 10.51
CA VAL A 84 -10.40 -3.80 11.45
C VAL A 84 -11.82 -4.14 11.02
N SER A 85 -12.61 -3.14 10.63
CA SER A 85 -13.97 -3.31 10.14
C SER A 85 -14.02 -4.13 8.85
N GLN A 86 -13.15 -3.82 7.89
CA GLN A 86 -13.05 -4.51 6.61
C GLN A 86 -12.61 -5.97 6.78
N LEU A 87 -11.57 -6.22 7.59
CA LEU A 87 -11.14 -7.58 7.92
C LEU A 87 -12.27 -8.38 8.57
N GLY A 88 -12.98 -7.78 9.55
CA GLY A 88 -14.12 -8.41 10.22
C GLY A 88 -15.26 -8.79 9.27
N ALA A 89 -15.53 -7.96 8.26
CA ALA A 89 -16.53 -8.26 7.23
C ALA A 89 -16.15 -9.49 6.37
N ALA A 90 -14.86 -9.75 6.18
CA ALA A 90 -14.33 -10.90 5.47
C ALA A 90 -14.06 -12.13 6.36
N GLY A 91 -14.33 -12.02 7.67
CA GLY A 91 -14.16 -13.11 8.64
C GLY A 91 -12.77 -13.25 9.21
N PHE A 92 -11.91 -12.21 9.09
CA PHE A 92 -10.61 -12.14 9.75
C PHE A 92 -10.72 -11.28 11.02
N ALA A 93 -10.08 -11.71 12.08
CA ALA A 93 -9.81 -10.87 13.25
C ALA A 93 -8.37 -10.32 13.17
N PRO A 94 -8.03 -9.19 13.84
CA PRO A 94 -6.65 -8.73 13.91
C PRO A 94 -5.67 -9.79 14.41
N ALA A 95 -6.10 -10.65 15.33
CA ALA A 95 -5.30 -11.76 15.85
C ALA A 95 -5.03 -12.89 14.84
N ASP A 96 -5.72 -12.91 13.69
CA ASP A 96 -5.47 -13.85 12.61
C ASP A 96 -4.40 -13.34 11.63
N VAL A 97 -3.83 -12.15 11.89
CA VAL A 97 -2.79 -11.54 11.08
C VAL A 97 -1.45 -11.69 11.78
N GLU A 98 -0.64 -12.64 11.37
CA GLU A 98 0.67 -12.91 11.95
C GLU A 98 1.75 -11.95 11.44
N HIS A 99 1.60 -11.49 10.20
CA HIS A 99 2.59 -10.66 9.51
C HIS A 99 1.93 -9.41 8.92
N VAL A 100 2.52 -8.25 9.17
CA VAL A 100 2.13 -6.98 8.53
C VAL A 100 3.32 -6.46 7.73
N VAL A 101 3.14 -6.27 6.45
CA VAL A 101 4.14 -5.70 5.55
C VAL A 101 3.70 -4.31 5.15
N LEU A 102 4.46 -3.28 5.51
CA LEU A 102 4.20 -1.92 5.07
C LEU A 102 4.96 -1.65 3.77
N SER A 103 4.25 -1.23 2.72
CA SER A 103 4.89 -0.75 1.51
C SER A 103 5.76 0.47 1.81
N HIS A 104 5.23 1.39 2.60
CA HIS A 104 5.86 2.58 3.16
C HIS A 104 5.01 3.11 4.35
N LEU A 105 5.38 4.26 4.93
CA LEU A 105 4.78 4.73 6.17
C LEU A 105 4.00 6.05 6.04
N HIS A 106 3.40 6.33 4.88
CA HIS A 106 2.42 7.41 4.77
C HIS A 106 1.11 7.04 5.48
N TYR A 107 0.33 8.05 5.87
CA TYR A 107 -0.86 7.91 6.71
C TYR A 107 -1.97 7.03 6.13
N ASP A 108 -2.05 6.91 4.80
CA ASP A 108 -3.04 6.10 4.08
C ASP A 108 -2.61 4.63 3.89
N HIS A 109 -1.38 4.29 4.31
CA HIS A 109 -0.84 2.92 4.32
C HIS A 109 -0.54 2.40 5.73
N ALA A 110 -0.12 3.28 6.64
CA ALA A 110 0.34 2.91 7.99
C ALA A 110 -0.67 3.19 9.11
N GLY A 111 -1.84 3.76 8.79
CA GLY A 111 -2.79 4.26 9.78
C GLY A 111 -3.36 3.22 10.73
N GLY A 112 -3.32 1.94 10.38
CA GLY A 112 -3.87 0.86 11.20
C GLY A 112 -2.85 0.05 12.00
N ILE A 113 -1.60 0.43 12.09
CA ILE A 113 -0.53 -0.34 12.78
C ILE A 113 -0.90 -0.68 14.23
N GLU A 114 -1.49 0.26 14.97
CA GLU A 114 -1.83 0.07 16.39
C GLU A 114 -2.82 -1.07 16.67
N PHE A 115 -3.60 -1.48 15.66
CA PHE A 115 -4.61 -2.54 15.80
C PHE A 115 -4.03 -3.96 15.70
N PHE A 116 -2.73 -4.10 15.44
CA PHE A 116 -2.03 -5.39 15.27
C PHE A 116 -0.84 -5.53 16.24
N PRO A 117 -1.03 -5.35 17.56
CA PRO A 117 0.08 -5.29 18.52
C PRO A 117 0.87 -6.60 18.66
N ASP A 118 0.28 -7.73 18.25
CA ASP A 118 0.89 -9.07 18.35
C ASP A 118 1.48 -9.55 17.03
N SER A 119 1.37 -8.76 15.94
CA SER A 119 1.91 -9.09 14.62
C SER A 119 3.38 -8.70 14.50
N THR A 120 4.10 -9.41 13.62
CA THR A 120 5.45 -9.02 13.20
C THR A 120 5.38 -8.11 11.99
N PHE A 121 5.99 -6.92 12.11
CA PHE A 121 5.97 -5.89 11.05
C PHE A 121 7.24 -5.92 10.21
N TYR A 122 7.08 -5.76 8.89
CA TYR A 122 8.17 -5.76 7.92
C TYR A 122 8.20 -4.46 7.13
N ALA A 123 9.29 -3.73 7.22
CA ALA A 123 9.58 -2.57 6.38
C ALA A 123 11.06 -2.54 6.00
N GLN A 124 11.41 -1.90 4.90
CA GLN A 124 12.82 -1.64 4.63
C GLN A 124 13.37 -0.72 5.72
N ARG A 125 14.57 -1.02 6.25
CA ARG A 125 15.25 -0.16 7.24
C ARG A 125 15.25 1.30 6.79
N ARG A 126 15.50 1.53 5.52
CA ARG A 126 15.54 2.87 4.94
C ARG A 126 14.20 3.59 5.00
N GLU A 127 13.07 2.87 5.02
CA GLU A 127 11.75 3.47 5.22
C GLU A 127 11.57 3.95 6.66
N LEU A 128 11.92 3.13 7.63
CA LEU A 128 11.87 3.50 9.04
C LEU A 128 12.75 4.72 9.34
N GLU A 129 13.98 4.74 8.81
CA GLU A 129 14.87 5.90 8.91
C GLU A 129 14.25 7.15 8.26
N PHE A 130 13.64 6.99 7.08
CA PHE A 130 13.04 8.07 6.32
C PHE A 130 11.79 8.64 7.00
N ALA A 131 10.94 7.78 7.56
CA ALA A 131 9.71 8.19 8.26
C ALA A 131 9.99 9.01 9.53
N HIS A 132 11.07 8.69 10.27
CA HIS A 132 11.46 9.46 11.43
C HIS A 132 12.14 10.81 11.09
N TRP A 133 12.73 10.94 9.89
CA TRP A 133 13.43 12.14 9.43
C TRP A 133 13.05 12.48 7.98
N PRO A 134 11.75 12.67 7.68
CA PRO A 134 11.32 12.88 6.31
C PRO A 134 11.80 14.22 5.77
N PRO A 135 12.04 14.32 4.46
CA PRO A 135 12.34 15.60 3.82
C PRO A 135 11.15 16.56 3.96
N VAL A 136 11.44 17.86 3.93
CA VAL A 136 10.43 18.90 4.18
C VAL A 136 9.19 18.80 3.28
N TYR A 137 9.34 18.32 2.05
CA TYR A 137 8.28 18.21 1.07
C TYR A 137 7.41 16.93 1.19
N GLN A 138 7.75 16.01 2.13
CA GLN A 138 6.93 14.84 2.46
C GLN A 138 6.56 14.77 3.96
N ARG A 139 7.03 15.73 4.75
CA ARG A 139 6.89 15.68 6.21
C ARG A 139 5.45 15.60 6.68
N GLU A 140 4.54 16.29 6.00
CA GLU A 140 3.14 16.43 6.43
C GLU A 140 2.30 15.15 6.22
N ILE A 141 2.80 14.19 5.46
CA ILE A 141 2.13 12.92 5.18
C ILE A 141 2.74 11.72 5.93
N TYR A 142 3.81 11.97 6.73
CA TYR A 142 4.34 11.03 7.71
C TYR A 142 3.85 11.41 9.10
N LEU A 143 2.94 10.64 9.65
CA LEU A 143 2.36 10.89 10.98
C LEU A 143 2.99 9.96 12.01
N PRO A 144 3.83 10.46 12.94
CA PRO A 144 4.41 9.60 14.01
C PRO A 144 3.34 8.85 14.81
N ALA A 145 2.13 9.43 14.93
CA ALA A 145 1.00 8.77 15.59
C ALA A 145 0.49 7.52 14.88
N ASP A 146 0.88 7.27 13.61
CA ASP A 146 0.51 6.07 12.86
C ASP A 146 1.54 4.96 13.00
N PHE A 147 2.84 5.27 13.13
CA PHE A 147 3.91 4.27 13.09
C PHE A 147 4.81 4.18 14.33
N ASP A 148 4.77 5.16 15.24
CA ASP A 148 5.57 5.13 16.49
C ASP A 148 4.86 4.31 17.58
N HIS A 149 4.66 3.01 17.30
CA HIS A 149 4.02 2.06 18.20
C HIS A 149 5.02 0.99 18.67
N PRO A 150 4.84 0.43 19.90
CA PRO A 150 5.71 -0.61 20.44
C PRO A 150 5.42 -1.99 19.82
N VAL A 151 5.62 -2.12 18.53
CA VAL A 151 5.42 -3.36 17.75
C VAL A 151 6.76 -4.01 17.38
N GLU A 152 6.75 -5.30 17.02
CA GLU A 152 7.94 -6.00 16.60
C GLU A 152 8.28 -5.67 15.14
N TRP A 153 9.35 -4.90 14.91
CA TRP A 153 9.85 -4.58 13.57
C TRP A 153 10.94 -5.55 13.10
N VAL A 154 10.74 -6.12 11.93
CA VAL A 154 11.80 -6.78 11.13
C VAL A 154 12.24 -5.81 10.06
N GLU A 155 13.39 -5.19 10.30
CA GLU A 155 14.02 -4.26 9.36
C GLU A 155 14.62 -5.03 8.18
N LEU A 156 14.08 -4.81 6.98
CA LEU A 156 14.56 -5.45 5.76
C LEU A 156 15.68 -4.63 5.09
N GLU A 157 16.63 -5.35 4.50
CA GLU A 157 17.63 -4.80 3.58
C GLU A 157 17.58 -5.59 2.26
N GLY A 158 16.69 -5.18 1.36
CA GLY A 158 16.51 -5.86 0.08
C GLY A 158 15.30 -6.78 0.02
N GLU A 159 15.39 -7.80 -0.81
CA GLU A 159 14.31 -8.76 -1.07
C GLU A 159 14.13 -9.76 0.07
N ARG A 160 12.88 -10.10 0.36
CA ARG A 160 12.55 -11.09 1.39
C ARG A 160 11.43 -12.00 0.93
N ASP A 161 11.72 -13.31 0.82
CA ASP A 161 10.72 -14.36 0.79
C ASP A 161 10.23 -14.61 2.22
N LEU A 162 8.95 -14.33 2.48
CA LEU A 162 8.41 -14.35 3.85
C LEU A 162 8.36 -15.76 4.44
N PHE A 163 8.02 -16.75 3.64
CA PHE A 163 7.84 -18.14 4.07
C PHE A 163 8.94 -19.09 3.57
N GLY A 164 9.81 -18.63 2.65
CA GLY A 164 10.89 -19.44 2.09
C GLY A 164 10.45 -20.41 1.00
N ASP A 165 9.23 -20.30 0.51
CA ASP A 165 8.65 -21.12 -0.55
C ASP A 165 8.58 -20.42 -1.92
N GLY A 166 9.02 -19.16 -2.00
CA GLY A 166 9.04 -18.34 -3.20
C GLY A 166 7.70 -17.73 -3.57
N ARG A 167 6.65 -17.91 -2.77
CA ARG A 167 5.28 -17.55 -3.13
C ARG A 167 4.88 -16.14 -2.70
N VAL A 168 5.43 -15.64 -1.60
CA VAL A 168 5.16 -14.29 -1.08
C VAL A 168 6.50 -13.59 -0.87
N VAL A 169 6.86 -12.75 -1.83
CA VAL A 169 8.18 -12.11 -1.88
C VAL A 169 8.02 -10.60 -1.86
N VAL A 170 8.58 -9.96 -0.83
CA VAL A 170 8.69 -8.51 -0.71
C VAL A 170 9.98 -8.05 -1.37
N PHE A 171 9.95 -6.99 -2.15
CA PHE A 171 11.13 -6.46 -2.84
C PHE A 171 11.15 -4.93 -2.88
N PRO A 172 12.34 -4.29 -2.75
CA PRO A 172 12.46 -2.84 -2.75
C PRO A 172 12.04 -2.22 -4.09
N THR A 173 11.25 -1.15 -4.00
CA THR A 173 10.84 -0.30 -5.12
C THR A 173 10.92 1.18 -4.72
N PRO A 174 12.13 1.67 -4.33
CA PRO A 174 12.30 3.05 -3.90
C PRO A 174 11.98 4.04 -5.02
N GLY A 175 11.53 5.23 -4.64
CA GLY A 175 11.21 6.29 -5.60
C GLY A 175 10.13 7.23 -5.08
N HIS A 176 8.99 6.72 -4.69
CA HIS A 176 7.95 7.44 -3.97
C HIS A 176 8.48 7.86 -2.59
N THR A 177 8.96 6.90 -1.82
CA THR A 177 9.77 7.11 -0.63
C THR A 177 11.12 6.43 -0.77
N ALA A 178 12.03 6.65 0.20
CA ALA A 178 13.38 6.12 0.13
C ALA A 178 13.45 4.61 0.39
N GLY A 179 12.52 4.07 1.14
CA GLY A 179 12.45 2.65 1.53
C GLY A 179 11.20 1.94 1.03
N HIS A 180 10.48 2.51 0.07
CA HIS A 180 9.29 1.87 -0.50
C HIS A 180 9.57 0.45 -1.00
N GLN A 181 8.60 -0.45 -0.82
CA GLN A 181 8.65 -1.84 -1.27
C GLN A 181 7.31 -2.30 -1.84
N SER A 182 7.37 -3.24 -2.77
CA SER A 182 6.21 -3.92 -3.38
C SER A 182 6.22 -5.40 -3.03
N MET A 183 5.11 -6.12 -3.30
CA MET A 183 4.98 -7.54 -2.98
C MET A 183 4.59 -8.35 -4.22
N LEU A 184 5.29 -9.46 -4.48
CA LEU A 184 4.94 -10.46 -5.46
C LEU A 184 4.26 -11.62 -4.76
N VAL A 185 3.11 -12.08 -5.31
CA VAL A 185 2.33 -13.21 -4.78
C VAL A 185 2.05 -14.22 -5.89
N GLN A 186 2.51 -15.46 -5.72
CA GLN A 186 2.24 -16.57 -6.65
C GLN A 186 1.09 -17.43 -6.12
N LEU A 187 -0.06 -17.39 -6.80
CA LEU A 187 -1.26 -18.14 -6.45
C LEU A 187 -1.15 -19.62 -6.91
N ASP A 188 -1.92 -20.51 -6.27
CA ASP A 188 -1.89 -21.96 -6.57
C ASP A 188 -2.26 -22.29 -8.02
N GLY A 189 -3.15 -21.49 -8.64
CA GLY A 189 -3.58 -21.65 -10.04
C GLY A 189 -2.53 -21.27 -11.08
N GLY A 190 -1.32 -20.85 -10.65
CA GLY A 190 -0.25 -20.37 -11.54
C GLY A 190 -0.35 -18.89 -11.89
N ARG A 191 -1.40 -18.19 -11.45
CA ARG A 191 -1.52 -16.73 -11.56
C ARG A 191 -0.54 -16.06 -10.59
N THR A 192 0.15 -15.04 -11.05
CA THR A 192 1.04 -14.25 -10.22
C THR A 192 0.54 -12.80 -10.18
N LEU A 193 0.57 -12.19 -9.00
CA LEU A 193 0.22 -10.80 -8.78
C LEU A 193 1.46 -10.03 -8.30
N ILE A 194 1.58 -8.77 -8.68
CA ILE A 194 2.48 -7.81 -8.05
C ILE A 194 1.63 -6.70 -7.47
N LEU A 195 1.58 -6.62 -6.14
CA LEU A 195 0.99 -5.51 -5.41
C LEU A 195 2.00 -4.36 -5.46
N VAL A 196 1.73 -3.39 -6.34
CA VAL A 196 2.71 -2.35 -6.71
C VAL A 196 2.84 -1.29 -5.63
N ALA A 197 1.75 -1.03 -4.88
CA ALA A 197 1.61 0.11 -3.96
C ALA A 197 2.01 1.43 -4.66
N ASP A 198 2.65 2.35 -3.97
CA ASP A 198 2.96 3.69 -4.47
C ASP A 198 4.25 3.78 -5.30
N ALA A 199 4.85 2.62 -5.65
CA ALA A 199 5.82 2.63 -6.74
C ALA A 199 5.18 3.14 -8.05
N ALA A 200 3.85 2.96 -8.20
CA ALA A 200 3.03 3.58 -9.25
C ALA A 200 1.57 3.64 -8.80
N TYR A 201 0.92 4.77 -8.91
CA TYR A 201 -0.48 4.95 -8.51
C TYR A 201 -1.46 4.33 -9.50
N ILE A 202 -1.18 4.51 -10.79
CA ILE A 202 -2.02 4.09 -11.90
C ILE A 202 -1.16 3.42 -12.98
N PRO A 203 -1.73 2.57 -13.85
CA PRO A 203 -1.01 1.89 -14.93
C PRO A 203 -0.15 2.84 -15.77
N ARG A 204 -0.66 4.02 -16.11
CA ARG A 204 0.00 5.01 -16.94
C ARG A 204 1.38 5.44 -16.41
N ASN A 205 1.57 5.47 -15.07
CA ASN A 205 2.87 5.80 -14.49
C ASN A 205 3.96 4.84 -15.01
N ILE A 206 3.70 3.53 -14.95
CA ILE A 206 4.64 2.51 -15.44
C ILE A 206 4.65 2.43 -16.96
N GLU A 207 3.49 2.42 -17.63
CA GLU A 207 3.38 2.17 -19.06
C GLU A 207 3.99 3.29 -19.90
N GLU A 208 3.78 4.55 -19.50
CA GLU A 208 4.22 5.74 -20.23
C GLU A 208 5.41 6.46 -19.56
N ASN A 209 5.92 5.95 -18.43
CA ASN A 209 6.95 6.59 -17.59
C ASN A 209 6.56 8.01 -17.12
N VAL A 210 5.31 8.17 -16.71
CA VAL A 210 4.78 9.43 -16.16
C VAL A 210 5.01 9.45 -14.66
N LEU A 211 5.84 10.39 -14.19
CA LEU A 211 6.13 10.54 -12.76
C LEU A 211 4.92 11.13 -12.04
N PRO A 212 4.52 10.55 -10.88
CA PRO A 212 3.48 11.14 -10.02
C PRO A 212 3.99 12.39 -9.31
N GLY A 213 3.09 13.12 -8.66
CA GLY A 213 3.40 14.38 -7.96
C GLY A 213 4.17 14.20 -6.66
N ILE A 214 4.01 13.06 -5.98
CA ILE A 214 4.71 12.76 -4.72
C ILE A 214 5.85 11.79 -5.01
N VAL A 215 7.06 12.31 -5.10
CA VAL A 215 8.27 11.56 -5.47
C VAL A 215 9.44 12.02 -4.61
N TRP A 216 10.12 11.07 -3.97
CA TRP A 216 11.41 11.31 -3.31
C TRP A 216 12.55 11.36 -4.32
N SER A 217 12.60 10.39 -5.27
CA SER A 217 13.66 10.28 -6.27
C SER A 217 13.10 9.78 -7.60
N PRO A 218 13.02 10.67 -8.63
CA PRO A 218 12.60 10.28 -9.96
C PRO A 218 13.45 9.15 -10.57
N ASP A 219 14.77 9.22 -10.43
CA ASP A 219 15.69 8.21 -10.98
C ASP A 219 15.47 6.84 -10.32
N ALA A 220 15.29 6.81 -8.99
CA ALA A 220 15.02 5.58 -8.27
C ALA A 220 13.65 5.00 -8.66
N MET A 221 12.63 5.86 -8.84
CA MET A 221 11.29 5.44 -9.26
C MET A 221 11.31 4.79 -10.64
N VAL A 222 11.98 5.40 -11.62
CA VAL A 222 12.12 4.83 -12.97
C VAL A 222 12.85 3.49 -12.94
N ALA A 223 13.91 3.37 -12.12
CA ALA A 223 14.61 2.10 -11.94
C ALA A 223 13.71 1.03 -11.28
N SER A 224 12.86 1.41 -10.33
CA SER A 224 11.88 0.54 -9.69
C SER A 224 10.82 0.06 -10.70
N TRP A 225 10.33 0.92 -11.59
CA TRP A 225 9.42 0.54 -12.67
C TRP A 225 10.05 -0.45 -13.63
N GLN A 226 11.33 -0.27 -13.97
CA GLN A 226 12.04 -1.25 -14.80
C GLN A 226 12.09 -2.61 -14.10
N ARG A 227 12.41 -2.65 -12.81
CA ARG A 227 12.39 -3.89 -12.02
C ARG A 227 11.00 -4.54 -11.97
N ILE A 228 9.95 -3.75 -11.74
CA ILE A 228 8.57 -4.25 -11.72
C ILE A 228 8.21 -4.88 -13.08
N ARG A 229 8.53 -4.22 -14.21
CA ARG A 229 8.29 -4.77 -15.56
C ARG A 229 9.05 -6.08 -15.80
N GLU A 230 10.32 -6.15 -15.37
CA GLU A 230 11.15 -7.38 -15.49
C GLU A 230 10.57 -8.54 -14.69
N LEU A 231 10.10 -8.28 -13.46
CA LEU A 231 9.43 -9.28 -12.64
C LEU A 231 8.08 -9.68 -13.23
N ALA A 232 7.27 -8.73 -13.68
CA ALA A 232 5.98 -8.99 -14.31
C ALA A 232 6.15 -9.86 -15.57
N GLN A 233 7.12 -9.55 -16.42
CA GLN A 233 7.43 -10.36 -17.61
C GLN A 233 7.94 -11.76 -17.25
N ARG A 234 8.82 -11.87 -16.24
CA ARG A 234 9.41 -13.15 -15.83
C ARG A 234 8.38 -14.13 -15.26
N HIS A 235 7.41 -13.62 -14.51
CA HIS A 235 6.42 -14.41 -13.78
C HIS A 235 5.03 -14.39 -14.44
N ASP A 236 4.87 -13.75 -15.61
CA ASP A 236 3.58 -13.49 -16.26
C ASP A 236 2.59 -12.86 -15.26
N ALA A 237 3.07 -11.87 -14.50
CA ALA A 237 2.37 -11.32 -13.37
C ALA A 237 1.47 -10.14 -13.77
N GLU A 238 0.28 -10.11 -13.16
CA GLU A 238 -0.64 -8.98 -13.20
C GLU A 238 -0.20 -7.93 -12.17
N LEU A 239 -0.19 -6.66 -12.59
CA LEU A 239 0.08 -5.53 -11.68
C LEU A 239 -1.22 -5.06 -11.04
N ILE A 240 -1.21 -4.96 -9.71
CA ILE A 240 -2.33 -4.45 -8.91
C ILE A 240 -1.91 -3.10 -8.33
N PHE A 241 -2.64 -2.05 -8.69
CA PHE A 241 -2.37 -0.67 -8.31
C PHE A 241 -3.27 -0.26 -7.14
N THR A 242 -2.71 0.35 -6.12
CA THR A 242 -3.44 0.75 -4.90
C THR A 242 -4.38 1.93 -5.15
N HIS A 243 -4.00 2.84 -6.05
CA HIS A 243 -4.74 4.08 -6.32
C HIS A 243 -5.34 4.14 -7.74
N ASP A 244 -5.59 2.99 -8.38
CA ASP A 244 -6.15 2.96 -9.73
C ASP A 244 -7.56 3.58 -9.75
N LEU A 245 -7.73 4.67 -10.48
CA LEU A 245 -9.00 5.38 -10.64
C LEU A 245 -10.08 4.53 -11.31
N GLU A 246 -9.67 3.49 -12.04
CA GLU A 246 -10.57 2.54 -12.71
C GLU A 246 -10.83 1.27 -11.88
N TRP A 247 -10.42 1.24 -10.60
CA TRP A 247 -10.54 0.08 -9.71
C TRP A 247 -11.94 -0.55 -9.68
N PRO A 248 -13.08 0.21 -9.72
CA PRO A 248 -14.40 -0.41 -9.62
C PRO A 248 -14.67 -1.45 -10.72
N GLN A 249 -14.01 -1.30 -11.88
CA GLN A 249 -14.15 -2.20 -13.02
C GLN A 249 -13.07 -3.29 -13.06
N LYS A 250 -11.92 -3.08 -12.44
CA LYS A 250 -10.73 -3.91 -12.60
C LYS A 250 -10.40 -4.74 -11.37
N THR A 251 -10.54 -4.17 -10.17
CA THR A 251 -10.11 -4.83 -8.93
C THR A 251 -11.17 -5.79 -8.40
N VAL A 252 -10.72 -6.98 -8.00
CA VAL A 252 -11.55 -7.98 -7.31
C VAL A 252 -11.56 -7.65 -5.82
N VAL A 253 -12.69 -7.17 -5.30
CA VAL A 253 -12.80 -6.63 -3.94
C VAL A 253 -13.47 -7.61 -2.98
N ALA A 254 -12.86 -7.77 -1.80
CA ALA A 254 -13.41 -8.52 -0.67
C ALA A 254 -14.59 -7.74 -0.01
N PRO A 255 -15.51 -8.42 0.73
CA PRO A 255 -15.47 -9.86 1.05
C PRO A 255 -16.06 -10.78 -0.02
N GLU A 256 -16.74 -10.25 -1.04
CA GLU A 256 -17.49 -11.05 -2.01
C GLU A 256 -16.60 -11.86 -2.95
N ARG A 257 -15.40 -11.34 -3.24
CA ARG A 257 -14.48 -11.95 -4.20
C ARG A 257 -13.02 -11.81 -3.72
N TRP A 258 -12.17 -12.69 -4.23
CA TRP A 258 -10.71 -12.71 -3.99
C TRP A 258 -9.99 -13.25 -5.22
N TYR A 259 -8.67 -13.06 -5.24
CA TYR A 259 -7.78 -13.66 -6.24
C TYR A 259 -7.33 -15.05 -5.77
N GLU A 260 -7.45 -16.08 -6.64
CA GLU A 260 -7.04 -17.46 -6.38
C GLU A 260 -6.52 -18.17 -7.65
#